data_afd14c68f4c5927b47f9e17be8d463e6
#
_entry.id   afd14c68f4c5927b47f9e17be8d463e6
#
_cell.length_a   1.000
_cell.length_b   1.000
_cell.length_c   1.000
_cell.angle_alpha   90.00
_cell.angle_beta   90.00
_cell.angle_gamma   90.00
#
_symmetry.space_group_name_H-M   'P 1'
#
loop_
_entity.id
_entity.type
_entity.pdbx_description
1 polymer ?
#
loop_
_entity_poly.entity_id
_entity_poly.type
_entity_poly.pdbx_seq_one_letter_code
_entity_poly.pdbx_strand_id
1 'polypeptide(L)'
;MAKRLPSDFNNSTKLHRAMKKAMENQLKGESQLVPPDYLNNEQVLYFWYIADTLQQAGIVGSIDTFVIAQGAVAIERLAYLEQMGNENPDMLFNQNFLRCKKLYTADFKEACGNLCMSPSTRAKLANILVKKEEINPLSDVLGEE
;
A
#
# COMPACT_ATOMS: atom_id res chain seq x y z
N MET A 1 -23.24 3.26 -47.20
CA MET A 1 -22.30 2.74 -46.19
C MET A 1 -21.51 3.92 -45.60
N ALA A 2 -21.83 4.32 -44.38
CA ALA A 2 -21.13 5.39 -43.71
C ALA A 2 -19.82 4.83 -43.11
N LYS A 3 -18.67 5.31 -43.60
CA LYS A 3 -17.35 5.04 -43.02
C LYS A 3 -17.30 5.70 -41.62
N ARG A 4 -17.30 4.87 -40.56
CA ARG A 4 -16.99 5.35 -39.21
C ARG A 4 -15.54 5.87 -39.18
N LEU A 5 -15.37 7.11 -38.80
CA LEU A 5 -14.08 7.76 -38.62
C LEU A 5 -13.39 7.17 -37.39
N PRO A 6 -12.10 6.80 -37.47
CA PRO A 6 -11.33 6.19 -36.37
C PRO A 6 -11.02 7.11 -35.19
N SER A 7 -11.27 8.42 -35.33
CA SER A 7 -10.88 9.45 -34.36
C SER A 7 -11.70 9.44 -33.05
N ASP A 8 -12.95 8.99 -33.08
CA ASP A 8 -13.83 9.10 -31.92
C ASP A 8 -13.57 8.01 -30.86
N PHE A 9 -13.09 6.86 -31.29
CA PHE A 9 -12.79 5.75 -30.39
C PHE A 9 -11.54 6.01 -29.50
N ASN A 10 -10.53 6.67 -30.05
CA ASN A 10 -9.31 7.02 -29.33
C ASN A 10 -9.51 8.14 -28.30
N ASN A 11 -10.40 9.10 -28.58
CA ASN A 11 -10.70 10.20 -27.66
C ASN A 11 -11.52 9.74 -26.45
N SER A 12 -12.50 8.85 -26.63
CA SER A 12 -13.29 8.30 -25.53
C SER A 12 -12.42 7.46 -24.58
N THR A 13 -11.44 6.74 -25.10
CA THR A 13 -10.51 5.92 -24.29
C THR A 13 -9.52 6.79 -23.52
N LYS A 14 -9.01 7.87 -24.12
CA LYS A 14 -8.14 8.85 -23.44
C LYS A 14 -8.88 9.59 -22.35
N LEU A 15 -10.10 10.05 -22.62
CA LEU A 15 -10.96 10.73 -21.65
C LEU A 15 -11.28 9.80 -20.48
N HIS A 16 -11.67 8.55 -20.74
CA HIS A 16 -11.97 7.56 -19.72
C HIS A 16 -10.75 7.26 -18.82
N ARG A 17 -9.56 7.17 -19.41
CA ARG A 17 -8.29 7.00 -18.66
C ARG A 17 -7.96 8.22 -17.79
N ALA A 18 -8.15 9.44 -18.33
CA ALA A 18 -7.94 10.66 -17.59
C ALA A 18 -8.92 10.80 -16.40
N MET A 19 -10.19 10.47 -16.60
CA MET A 19 -11.21 10.46 -15.55
C MET A 19 -10.89 9.42 -14.47
N LYS A 20 -10.47 8.21 -14.86
CA LYS A 20 -10.07 7.16 -13.92
C LYS A 20 -8.87 7.60 -13.08
N LYS A 21 -7.85 8.20 -13.71
CA LYS A 21 -6.67 8.72 -13.01
C LYS A 21 -7.01 9.87 -12.05
N ALA A 22 -7.91 10.76 -12.47
CA ALA A 22 -8.40 11.86 -11.63
C ALA A 22 -9.17 11.31 -10.41
N MET A 23 -10.03 10.31 -10.60
CA MET A 23 -10.73 9.63 -9.51
C MET A 23 -9.78 8.89 -8.58
N GLU A 24 -8.78 8.16 -9.10
CA GLU A 24 -7.75 7.51 -8.30
C GLU A 24 -6.98 8.54 -7.44
N ASN A 25 -6.65 9.69 -8.00
CA ASN A 25 -5.98 10.77 -7.26
C ASN A 25 -6.87 11.41 -6.20
N GLN A 26 -8.16 11.59 -6.48
CA GLN A 26 -9.13 12.06 -5.47
C GLN A 26 -9.31 11.06 -4.32
N LEU A 27 -9.34 9.76 -4.64
CA LEU A 27 -9.47 8.69 -3.64
C LEU A 27 -8.20 8.54 -2.77
N LYS A 28 -7.01 8.91 -3.29
CA LYS A 28 -5.78 8.98 -2.48
C LYS A 28 -5.83 10.04 -1.38
N GLY A 29 -6.71 11.05 -1.51
CA GLY A 29 -6.79 12.17 -0.59
C GLY A 29 -5.55 13.08 -0.66
N GLU A 30 -5.45 14.01 0.29
CA GLU A 30 -4.24 14.82 0.45
C GLU A 30 -3.06 13.93 0.84
N SER A 31 -1.88 14.20 0.28
CA SER A 31 -0.69 13.35 0.47
C SER A 31 -0.07 13.41 1.86
N GLN A 32 -0.67 14.13 2.80
CA GLN A 32 -0.14 14.26 4.14
C GLN A 32 -0.69 13.15 5.06
N LEU A 33 0.20 12.22 5.42
CA LEU A 33 -0.08 11.21 6.42
C LEU A 33 0.10 11.79 7.81
N VAL A 34 -0.84 11.50 8.70
CA VAL A 34 -0.78 11.90 10.12
C VAL A 34 -1.04 10.66 10.97
N PRO A 35 -0.12 10.28 11.88
CA PRO A 35 -0.34 9.15 12.75
C PRO A 35 -1.55 9.41 13.67
N PRO A 36 -2.45 8.43 13.84
CA PRO A 36 -3.57 8.56 14.77
C PRO A 36 -3.13 8.77 16.22
N ASP A 37 -3.88 9.55 16.98
CA ASP A 37 -3.58 9.92 18.37
C ASP A 37 -3.54 8.74 19.34
N TYR A 38 -4.15 7.61 19.00
CA TYR A 38 -4.14 6.41 19.85
C TYR A 38 -2.82 5.62 19.78
N LEU A 39 -1.89 5.95 18.87
CA LEU A 39 -0.61 5.27 18.78
C LEU A 39 0.32 5.71 19.92
N ASN A 40 1.01 4.75 20.53
CA ASN A 40 2.10 5.05 21.45
C ASN A 40 3.37 5.49 20.69
N ASN A 41 4.39 5.96 21.44
CA ASN A 41 5.62 6.50 20.83
C ASN A 41 6.35 5.49 19.93
N GLU A 42 6.40 4.22 20.31
CA GLU A 42 7.05 3.18 19.50
C GLU A 42 6.24 2.88 18.24
N GLN A 43 4.93 2.82 18.37
CA GLN A 43 4.03 2.61 17.23
C GLN A 43 4.11 3.77 16.24
N VAL A 44 4.28 5.00 16.71
CA VAL A 44 4.50 6.17 15.85
C VAL A 44 5.81 6.05 15.06
N LEU A 45 6.87 5.51 15.64
CA LEU A 45 8.13 5.25 14.92
C LEU A 45 7.93 4.21 13.80
N TYR A 46 7.24 3.12 14.08
CA TYR A 46 6.91 2.13 13.05
C TYR A 46 5.96 2.68 11.99
N PHE A 47 5.01 3.53 12.39
CA PHE A 47 4.12 4.22 11.45
C PHE A 47 4.91 5.03 10.43
N TRP A 48 5.83 5.87 10.88
CA TRP A 48 6.66 6.68 9.98
C TRP A 48 7.62 5.84 9.15
N TYR A 49 8.19 4.78 9.70
CA TYR A 49 9.02 3.86 8.93
C TYR A 49 8.27 3.25 7.72
N ILE A 50 7.03 2.82 7.93
CA ILE A 50 6.17 2.31 6.85
C ILE A 50 5.78 3.43 5.90
N ALA A 51 5.31 4.55 6.44
CA ALA A 51 4.82 5.69 5.68
C ALA A 51 5.88 6.26 4.74
N ASP A 52 7.08 6.53 5.23
CA ASP A 52 8.18 7.09 4.46
C ASP A 52 8.59 6.16 3.30
N THR A 53 8.66 4.86 3.57
CA THR A 53 9.00 3.86 2.55
C THR A 53 7.96 3.84 1.42
N LEU A 54 6.67 3.91 1.77
CA LEU A 54 5.57 3.86 0.81
C LEU A 54 5.35 5.18 0.09
N GLN A 55 5.60 6.32 0.75
CA GLN A 55 5.55 7.64 0.11
C GLN A 55 6.62 7.80 -0.96
N GLN A 56 7.85 7.33 -0.71
CA GLN A 56 8.92 7.31 -1.71
C GLN A 56 8.54 6.50 -2.96
N ALA A 57 7.77 5.44 -2.79
CA ALA A 57 7.24 4.65 -3.90
C ALA A 57 6.00 5.27 -4.58
N GLY A 58 5.44 6.37 -4.05
CA GLY A 58 4.25 7.03 -4.58
C GLY A 58 2.95 6.21 -4.51
N ILE A 59 2.91 5.21 -3.62
CA ILE A 59 1.82 4.21 -3.57
C ILE A 59 0.73 4.62 -2.60
N VAL A 60 1.05 5.41 -1.58
CA VAL A 60 0.21 5.65 -0.41
C VAL A 60 -0.32 7.08 -0.35
N GLY A 61 -1.54 7.24 0.14
CA GLY A 61 -2.19 8.52 0.40
C GLY A 61 -2.77 8.60 1.82
N SER A 62 -3.38 9.73 2.16
CA SER A 62 -3.95 9.96 3.50
C SER A 62 -5.01 8.94 3.92
N ILE A 63 -5.71 8.34 2.95
CA ILE A 63 -6.71 7.29 3.20
C ILE A 63 -6.10 6.01 3.80
N ASP A 64 -4.81 5.78 3.57
CA ASP A 64 -4.11 4.58 4.03
C ASP A 64 -3.61 4.69 5.47
N THR A 65 -3.82 5.86 6.12
CA THR A 65 -3.36 6.15 7.47
C THR A 65 -3.72 5.04 8.47
N PHE A 66 -4.96 4.55 8.44
CA PHE A 66 -5.41 3.52 9.39
C PHE A 66 -4.81 2.15 9.11
N VAL A 67 -4.55 1.81 7.84
CA VAL A 67 -3.90 0.55 7.47
C VAL A 67 -2.43 0.57 7.88
N ILE A 68 -1.75 1.71 7.69
CA ILE A 68 -0.36 1.93 8.17
C ILE A 68 -0.31 1.82 9.69
N ALA A 69 -1.26 2.46 10.40
CA ALA A 69 -1.35 2.39 11.85
C ALA A 69 -1.59 0.95 12.35
N GLN A 70 -2.46 0.17 11.70
CA GLN A 70 -2.67 -1.24 12.00
C GLN A 70 -1.38 -2.05 11.85
N GLY A 71 -0.63 -1.82 10.76
CA GLY A 71 0.68 -2.45 10.54
C GLY A 71 1.69 -2.07 11.63
N ALA A 72 1.76 -0.79 12.02
CA ALA A 72 2.65 -0.29 13.05
C ALA A 72 2.35 -0.91 14.43
N VAL A 73 1.08 -0.98 14.81
CA VAL A 73 0.62 -1.64 16.05
C VAL A 73 0.99 -3.13 16.03
N ALA A 74 0.73 -3.81 14.92
CA ALA A 74 1.03 -5.24 14.82
C ALA A 74 2.53 -5.53 14.95
N ILE A 75 3.41 -4.71 14.35
CA ILE A 75 4.87 -4.83 14.47
C ILE A 75 5.30 -4.66 15.93
N GLU A 76 4.85 -3.60 16.59
CA GLU A 76 5.22 -3.33 17.99
C GLU A 76 4.75 -4.45 18.91
N ARG A 77 3.50 -4.92 18.77
CA ARG A 77 2.97 -6.02 19.59
C ARG A 77 3.71 -7.34 19.35
N LEU A 78 4.07 -7.64 18.10
CA LEU A 78 4.88 -8.82 17.80
C LEU A 78 6.28 -8.72 18.41
N ALA A 79 6.94 -7.56 18.32
CA ALA A 79 8.23 -7.32 18.94
C ALA A 79 8.17 -7.52 20.46
N TYR A 80 7.15 -6.99 21.12
CA TYR A 80 6.92 -7.17 22.55
C TYR A 80 6.70 -8.65 22.93
N LEU A 81 5.89 -9.38 22.16
CA LEU A 81 5.66 -10.81 22.40
C LEU A 81 6.94 -11.64 22.20
N GLU A 82 7.75 -11.32 21.19
CA GLU A 82 9.04 -12.01 20.98
C GLU A 82 9.98 -11.75 22.16
N GLN A 83 10.04 -10.52 22.66
CA GLN A 83 10.86 -10.20 23.84
C GLN A 83 10.38 -10.99 25.06
N MET A 84 9.08 -11.03 25.33
CA MET A 84 8.51 -11.84 26.42
C MET A 84 8.87 -13.33 26.32
N GLY A 85 8.77 -13.89 25.10
CA GLY A 85 9.12 -15.29 24.85
C GLY A 85 10.61 -15.58 25.03
N ASN A 86 11.48 -14.62 24.69
CA ASN A 86 12.93 -14.73 24.88
C ASN A 86 13.33 -14.64 26.37
N GLU A 87 12.67 -13.75 27.12
CA GLU A 87 12.92 -13.57 28.57
C GLU A 87 12.35 -14.72 29.40
N ASN A 88 11.23 -15.30 28.98
CA ASN A 88 10.58 -16.43 29.65
C ASN A 88 10.15 -17.50 28.64
N PRO A 89 10.99 -18.52 28.37
CA PRO A 89 10.69 -19.59 27.41
C PRO A 89 9.42 -20.39 27.73
N ASP A 90 8.97 -20.42 28.98
CA ASP A 90 7.73 -21.12 29.36
C ASP A 90 6.49 -20.47 28.72
N MET A 91 6.58 -19.21 28.33
CA MET A 91 5.54 -18.52 27.59
C MET A 91 5.21 -19.18 26.24
N LEU A 92 6.15 -19.89 25.65
CA LEU A 92 5.96 -20.62 24.39
C LEU A 92 4.95 -21.77 24.50
N PHE A 93 4.67 -22.22 25.72
CA PHE A 93 3.64 -23.23 26.01
C PHE A 93 2.30 -22.62 26.48
N ASN A 94 2.24 -21.28 26.61
CA ASN A 94 1.03 -20.60 27.04
C ASN A 94 0.08 -20.38 25.86
N GLN A 95 -1.12 -20.93 25.95
CA GLN A 95 -2.12 -20.85 24.88
C GLN A 95 -2.54 -19.41 24.54
N ASN A 96 -2.66 -18.54 25.54
CA ASN A 96 -3.03 -17.14 25.31
C ASN A 96 -1.89 -16.37 24.61
N PHE A 97 -0.65 -16.63 24.98
CA PHE A 97 0.53 -16.06 24.32
C PHE A 97 0.56 -16.45 22.83
N LEU A 98 0.44 -17.74 22.54
CA LEU A 98 0.43 -18.24 21.16
C LEU A 98 -0.76 -17.68 20.35
N ARG A 99 -1.91 -17.52 20.99
CA ARG A 99 -3.10 -16.94 20.36
C ARG A 99 -2.88 -15.46 20.00
N CYS A 100 -2.36 -14.65 20.93
CA CYS A 100 -2.02 -13.25 20.66
C CYS A 100 -1.02 -13.13 19.51
N LYS A 101 0.06 -13.92 19.55
CA LYS A 101 1.06 -13.93 18.48
C LYS A 101 0.45 -14.26 17.12
N LYS A 102 -0.44 -15.25 17.06
CA LYS A 102 -1.13 -15.63 15.82
C LYS A 102 -2.01 -14.48 15.29
N LEU A 103 -2.76 -13.80 16.17
CA LEU A 103 -3.64 -12.69 15.79
C LEU A 103 -2.84 -11.51 15.22
N TYR A 104 -1.81 -11.04 15.93
CA TYR A 104 -0.98 -9.93 15.45
C TYR A 104 -0.17 -10.28 14.21
N THR A 105 0.23 -11.55 14.03
CA THR A 105 0.83 -12.02 12.78
C THR A 105 -0.17 -11.94 11.62
N ALA A 106 -1.43 -12.24 11.84
CA ALA A 106 -2.47 -12.11 10.82
C ALA A 106 -2.71 -10.64 10.45
N ASP A 107 -2.84 -9.76 11.45
CA ASP A 107 -2.98 -8.31 11.26
C ASP A 107 -1.81 -7.73 10.46
N PHE A 108 -0.58 -8.12 10.79
CA PHE A 108 0.61 -7.70 10.06
C PHE A 108 0.59 -8.16 8.59
N LYS A 109 0.24 -9.42 8.35
CA LYS A 109 0.14 -9.96 6.98
C LYS A 109 -0.94 -9.26 6.16
N GLU A 110 -2.07 -8.96 6.79
CA GLU A 110 -3.16 -8.20 6.15
C GLU A 110 -2.71 -6.78 5.78
N ALA A 111 -2.08 -6.06 6.70
CA ALA A 111 -1.52 -4.74 6.44
C ALA A 111 -0.47 -4.79 5.29
N CYS A 112 0.43 -5.77 5.30
CA CYS A 112 1.41 -5.98 4.23
C CYS A 112 0.74 -6.23 2.87
N GLY A 113 -0.36 -7.00 2.84
CA GLY A 113 -1.14 -7.24 1.63
C GLY A 113 -1.77 -5.98 1.08
N ASN A 114 -2.43 -5.21 1.94
CA ASN A 114 -3.14 -3.98 1.59
C ASN A 114 -2.19 -2.86 1.15
N LEU A 115 -1.00 -2.77 1.75
CA LEU A 115 0.01 -1.74 1.47
C LEU A 115 1.04 -2.16 0.40
N CYS A 116 0.85 -3.26 -0.30
CA CYS A 116 1.81 -3.80 -1.26
C CYS A 116 3.22 -4.03 -0.70
N MET A 117 3.34 -4.32 0.59
CA MET A 117 4.62 -4.55 1.27
C MET A 117 5.13 -5.99 1.12
N SER A 118 4.29 -6.95 0.76
CA SER A 118 4.72 -8.34 0.55
C SER A 118 5.43 -8.50 -0.82
N PRO A 119 6.40 -9.43 -0.96
CA PRO A 119 7.07 -9.67 -2.24
C PRO A 119 6.10 -10.00 -3.37
N SER A 120 5.06 -10.78 -3.10
CA SER A 120 4.04 -11.18 -4.09
C SER A 120 3.19 -9.99 -4.56
N THR A 121 2.79 -9.09 -3.65
CA THR A 121 2.01 -7.90 -4.01
C THR A 121 2.86 -6.88 -4.75
N ARG A 122 4.14 -6.72 -4.39
CA ARG A 122 5.12 -5.89 -5.12
C ARG A 122 5.34 -6.40 -6.55
N ALA A 123 5.47 -7.71 -6.74
CA ALA A 123 5.61 -8.30 -8.06
C ALA A 123 4.38 -8.06 -8.93
N LYS A 124 3.16 -8.18 -8.37
CA LYS A 124 1.91 -7.85 -9.08
C LYS A 124 1.85 -6.38 -9.48
N LEU A 125 2.24 -5.47 -8.59
CA LEU A 125 2.28 -4.04 -8.87
C LEU A 125 3.29 -3.72 -9.97
N ALA A 126 4.50 -4.29 -9.91
CA ALA A 126 5.53 -4.12 -10.94
C ALA A 126 5.02 -4.58 -12.32
N ASN A 127 4.36 -5.74 -12.41
CA ASN A 127 3.77 -6.24 -13.65
C ASN A 127 2.68 -5.31 -14.22
N ILE A 128 1.90 -4.67 -13.36
CA ILE A 128 0.88 -3.68 -13.78
C ILE A 128 1.56 -2.42 -14.33
N LEU A 129 2.64 -1.96 -13.71
CA LEU A 129 3.37 -0.78 -14.14
C LEU A 129 4.06 -1.02 -15.49
N VAL A 130 4.73 -2.16 -15.68
CA VAL A 130 5.35 -2.54 -16.96
C VAL A 130 4.33 -2.62 -18.08
N LYS A 131 3.18 -3.26 -17.86
CA LYS A 131 2.09 -3.29 -18.85
C LYS A 131 1.53 -1.90 -19.19
N LYS A 132 1.54 -0.96 -18.24
CA LYS A 132 1.16 0.44 -18.51
C LYS A 132 2.17 1.14 -19.43
N GLU A 133 3.46 0.89 -19.26
CA GLU A 133 4.52 1.45 -20.11
C GLU A 133 4.50 0.84 -21.53
N GLU A 134 4.29 -0.46 -21.66
CA GLU A 134 4.16 -1.14 -22.96
C GLU A 134 2.94 -0.68 -23.78
N ILE A 135 1.86 -0.23 -23.11
CA ILE A 135 0.66 0.29 -23.77
C ILE A 135 0.85 1.76 -24.19
N ASN A 136 1.91 2.43 -23.76
CA ASN A 136 2.15 3.84 -24.01
C ASN A 136 3.48 4.17 -24.75
N PRO A 137 3.90 3.40 -25.78
CA PRO A 137 5.16 3.70 -26.50
C PRO A 137 5.07 4.91 -27.43
N LEU A 138 3.86 5.52 -27.58
CA LEU A 138 3.60 6.60 -28.53
C LEU A 138 3.56 8.00 -27.91
N SER A 139 3.61 8.13 -26.58
CA SER A 139 3.60 9.44 -25.95
C SER A 139 4.96 10.14 -25.97
N ASP A 140 6.04 9.35 -26.03
CA ASP A 140 7.41 9.91 -26.06
C ASP A 140 7.89 10.31 -27.45
N VAL A 141 7.21 9.87 -28.50
CA VAL A 141 7.59 10.18 -29.91
C VAL A 141 6.87 11.43 -30.44
N LEU A 142 5.81 11.90 -29.80
CA LEU A 142 5.02 13.05 -30.22
C LEU A 142 5.23 14.31 -29.33
N GLY A 143 6.24 14.30 -28.46
CA GLY A 143 6.55 15.40 -27.57
C GLY A 143 7.70 16.31 -27.99
N GLU A 144 8.29 16.12 -29.17
CA GLU A 144 9.32 17.02 -29.72
C GLU A 144 8.85 17.62 -31.04
N GLU A 145 8.10 18.70 -30.97
CA GLU A 145 8.14 19.85 -31.89
C GLU A 145 7.59 21.09 -31.17
#